data_96c2fb195547c9eff8f541550833058d
#
_entry.id   96c2fb195547c9eff8f541550833058d
#
_cell.length_a   1.000
_cell.length_b   1.000
_cell.length_c   1.000
_cell.angle_alpha   90.00
_cell.angle_beta   90.00
_cell.angle_gamma   90.00
#
_symmetry.space_group_name_H-M   'P 1'
#
loop_
_entity.id
_entity.type
_entity.pdbx_description
1 polymer ?
#
loop_
_entity_poly.entity_id
_entity_poly.type
_entity_poly.pdbx_seq_one_letter_code
_entity_poly.pdbx_strand_id
1 'polypeptide(L)'
;FTLQETERYLVSRGIRWSRYDIVECYMTMGGIPYYLKLLDNELSYLANIDSVFFKPNGPLWDEFDHLYETLFGTSKGYLKIIEALAAKKSGLTRKEIIHQTKLEDNGLLTEMLKNLKDSRFVRAYNTFGYGEKNIVYQLSDYFTLFYLRFMKGKQNPDEHFWTHYLDNPAKSSWAGQTFEIVCKDHIAQVKKAI
;
A
#
# COMPACT_ATOMS: atom_id res chain seq x y z
N PHE A 1 1.06 -12.63 3.98
CA PHE A 1 1.83 -12.88 5.21
C PHE A 1 1.71 -11.72 6.19
N THR A 2 1.78 -12.01 7.48
CA THR A 2 2.05 -11.04 8.54
C THR A 2 3.51 -10.57 8.47
N LEU A 3 3.88 -9.52 9.21
CA LEU A 3 5.26 -9.06 9.28
C LEU A 3 6.22 -10.18 9.77
N GLN A 4 5.81 -10.97 10.77
CA GLN A 4 6.60 -12.09 11.28
C GLN A 4 6.76 -13.22 10.24
N GLU A 5 5.72 -13.54 9.51
CA GLU A 5 5.79 -14.53 8.42
C GLU A 5 6.65 -14.03 7.27
N THR A 6 6.61 -12.73 6.98
CA THR A 6 7.48 -12.09 5.99
C THR A 6 8.95 -12.20 6.41
N GLU A 7 9.29 -11.89 7.68
CA GLU A 7 10.65 -12.07 8.21
C GLU A 7 11.13 -13.52 8.03
N ARG A 8 10.30 -14.49 8.44
CA ARG A 8 10.63 -15.92 8.29
C ARG A 8 10.83 -16.33 6.83
N TYR A 9 9.97 -15.84 5.95
CA TYR A 9 10.08 -16.13 4.52
C TYR A 9 11.36 -15.56 3.91
N LEU A 10 11.70 -14.30 4.20
CA LEU A 10 12.93 -13.66 3.71
C LEU A 10 14.18 -14.38 4.23
N VAL A 11 14.21 -14.73 5.51
CA VAL A 11 15.31 -15.52 6.10
C VAL A 11 15.44 -16.89 5.42
N SER A 12 14.33 -17.57 5.15
CA SER A 12 14.36 -18.89 4.45
C SER A 12 14.90 -18.80 3.02
N ARG A 13 14.85 -17.61 2.42
CA ARG A 13 15.43 -17.33 1.10
C ARG A 13 16.88 -16.82 1.14
N GLY A 14 17.50 -16.81 2.33
CA GLY A 14 18.88 -16.35 2.51
C GLY A 14 19.03 -14.83 2.64
N ILE A 15 17.93 -14.07 2.67
CA ILE A 15 17.92 -12.62 2.86
C ILE A 15 18.16 -12.32 4.35
N ARG A 16 19.25 -11.57 4.65
CA ARG A 16 19.70 -11.27 6.03
C ARG A 16 19.69 -9.76 6.29
N TRP A 17 18.60 -9.12 5.99
CA TRP A 17 18.42 -7.70 6.26
C TRP A 17 18.18 -7.41 7.73
N SER A 18 18.41 -6.17 8.12
CA SER A 18 18.00 -5.70 9.45
C SER A 18 16.47 -5.77 9.60
N ARG A 19 15.97 -5.84 10.84
CA ARG A 19 14.52 -5.78 11.08
C ARG A 19 13.91 -4.46 10.61
N TYR A 20 14.68 -3.39 10.61
CA TYR A 20 14.27 -2.11 10.05
C TYR A 20 14.01 -2.24 8.53
N ASP A 21 14.94 -2.82 7.78
CA ASP A 21 14.80 -3.04 6.34
C ASP A 21 13.63 -3.99 6.01
N ILE A 22 13.40 -5.01 6.85
CA ILE A 22 12.26 -5.92 6.69
C ILE A 22 10.93 -5.18 6.89
N VAL A 23 10.85 -4.28 7.88
CA VAL A 23 9.66 -3.43 8.08
C VAL A 23 9.46 -2.47 6.92
N GLU A 24 10.52 -1.82 6.42
CA GLU A 24 10.43 -0.96 5.24
C GLU A 24 10.00 -1.75 4.00
N CYS A 25 10.53 -2.95 3.78
CA CYS A 25 10.10 -3.85 2.70
C CYS A 25 8.61 -4.20 2.83
N TYR A 26 8.16 -4.53 4.03
CA TYR A 26 6.75 -4.81 4.31
C TYR A 26 5.86 -3.59 4.03
N MET A 27 6.30 -2.40 4.39
CA MET A 27 5.60 -1.15 4.09
C MET A 27 5.55 -0.82 2.59
N THR A 28 6.45 -1.39 1.79
CA THR A 28 6.51 -1.18 0.33
C THR A 28 5.65 -2.19 -0.43
N MET A 29 5.78 -3.47 -0.09
CA MET A 29 5.20 -4.60 -0.85
C MET A 29 4.07 -5.31 -0.13
N GLY A 30 3.84 -5.01 1.16
CA GLY A 30 3.01 -5.86 2.01
C GLY A 30 3.64 -7.23 2.25
N GLY A 31 2.86 -8.13 2.79
CA GLY A 31 3.25 -9.53 2.95
C GLY A 31 2.82 -10.41 1.77
N ILE A 32 2.93 -9.91 0.54
CA ILE A 32 2.48 -10.63 -0.67
C ILE A 32 3.59 -11.56 -1.17
N PRO A 33 3.42 -12.90 -1.09
CA PRO A 33 4.48 -13.85 -1.43
C PRO A 33 5.03 -13.68 -2.85
N TYR A 34 4.18 -13.33 -3.80
CA TYR A 34 4.57 -13.08 -5.18
C TYR A 34 5.61 -11.95 -5.28
N TYR A 35 5.38 -10.83 -4.60
CA TYR A 35 6.32 -9.70 -4.61
C TYR A 35 7.60 -10.03 -3.85
N LEU A 36 7.49 -10.67 -2.69
CA LEU A 36 8.65 -11.07 -1.89
C LEU A 36 9.56 -12.08 -2.61
N LYS A 37 8.99 -12.88 -3.53
CA LYS A 37 9.75 -13.83 -4.36
C LYS A 37 10.69 -13.12 -5.35
N LEU A 38 10.40 -11.89 -5.74
CA LEU A 38 11.20 -11.12 -6.70
C LEU A 38 12.49 -10.56 -6.10
N LEU A 39 12.63 -10.61 -4.78
CA LEU A 39 13.79 -10.07 -4.08
C LEU A 39 15.02 -10.96 -4.23
N ASP A 40 16.17 -10.34 -4.45
CA ASP A 40 17.47 -10.96 -4.57
C ASP A 40 18.18 -10.94 -3.20
N ASN A 41 18.70 -12.08 -2.77
CA ASN A 41 19.39 -12.25 -1.49
C ASN A 41 20.81 -11.68 -1.47
N GLU A 42 21.38 -11.38 -2.62
CA GLU A 42 22.72 -10.77 -2.76
C GLU A 42 22.65 -9.23 -2.70
N LEU A 43 21.46 -8.65 -2.86
CA LEU A 43 21.26 -7.21 -2.85
C LEU A 43 20.79 -6.68 -1.50
N SER A 44 21.17 -5.44 -1.19
CA SER A 44 20.59 -4.70 -0.07
C SER A 44 19.09 -4.47 -0.29
N TYR A 45 18.36 -4.11 0.78
CA TYR A 45 16.94 -3.72 0.68
C TYR A 45 16.76 -2.60 -0.35
N LEU A 46 17.55 -1.53 -0.27
CA LEU A 46 17.43 -0.38 -1.17
C LEU A 46 17.64 -0.77 -2.64
N ALA A 47 18.71 -1.53 -2.93
CA ALA A 47 19.01 -1.99 -4.27
C ALA A 47 17.92 -2.93 -4.83
N ASN A 48 17.30 -3.73 -3.97
CA ASN A 48 16.13 -4.55 -4.36
C ASN A 48 14.94 -3.68 -4.75
N ILE A 49 14.61 -2.64 -3.97
CA ILE A 49 13.50 -1.75 -4.29
C ILE A 49 13.76 -1.02 -5.61
N ASP A 50 14.98 -0.53 -5.83
CA ASP A 50 15.35 0.08 -7.11
C ASP A 50 15.20 -0.91 -8.28
N SER A 51 15.70 -2.12 -8.13
CA SER A 51 15.64 -3.16 -9.17
C SER A 51 14.23 -3.59 -9.53
N VAL A 52 13.35 -3.69 -8.52
CA VAL A 52 11.99 -4.23 -8.69
C VAL A 52 11.01 -3.16 -9.18
N PHE A 53 11.13 -1.90 -8.69
CA PHE A 53 10.16 -0.84 -8.94
C PHE A 53 10.63 0.26 -9.87
N PHE A 54 11.92 0.63 -9.85
CA PHE A 54 12.41 1.83 -10.54
C PHE A 54 13.29 1.55 -11.75
N LYS A 55 13.82 0.34 -11.86
CA LYS A 55 14.53 -0.07 -13.07
C LYS A 55 13.53 -0.21 -14.23
N PRO A 56 13.82 0.33 -15.43
CA PRO A 56 12.99 0.14 -16.60
C PRO A 56 12.71 -1.34 -16.86
N ASN A 57 11.45 -1.69 -17.08
CA ASN A 57 10.98 -3.07 -17.21
C ASN A 57 11.25 -3.95 -15.96
N GLY A 58 11.43 -3.35 -14.79
CA GLY A 58 11.45 -4.08 -13.52
C GLY A 58 10.17 -4.86 -13.29
N PRO A 59 10.22 -5.97 -12.52
CA PRO A 59 9.08 -6.87 -12.35
C PRO A 59 7.78 -6.24 -11.86
N LEU A 60 7.85 -5.12 -11.14
CA LEU A 60 6.68 -4.40 -10.63
C LEU A 60 6.52 -3.00 -11.24
N TRP A 61 7.21 -2.74 -12.36
CA TRP A 61 7.12 -1.46 -13.06
C TRP A 61 5.68 -1.14 -13.51
N ASP A 62 4.99 -2.11 -14.12
CA ASP A 62 3.61 -2.00 -14.64
C ASP A 62 2.58 -2.75 -13.79
N GLU A 63 2.99 -3.29 -12.64
CA GLU A 63 2.15 -4.19 -11.83
C GLU A 63 0.87 -3.51 -11.35
N PHE A 64 0.91 -2.20 -11.07
CA PHE A 64 -0.25 -1.47 -10.60
C PHE A 64 -1.40 -1.50 -11.61
N ASP A 65 -1.10 -1.23 -12.87
CA ASP A 65 -2.11 -1.19 -13.93
C ASP A 65 -2.67 -2.60 -14.16
N HIS A 66 -1.83 -3.63 -14.22
CA HIS A 66 -2.23 -5.03 -14.36
C HIS A 66 -3.07 -5.51 -13.17
N LEU A 67 -2.67 -5.19 -11.94
CA LEU A 67 -3.38 -5.56 -10.72
C LEU A 67 -4.80 -4.97 -10.70
N TYR A 68 -4.92 -3.68 -10.99
CA TYR A 68 -6.22 -3.00 -10.97
C TYR A 68 -7.12 -3.43 -12.12
N GLU A 69 -6.58 -3.64 -13.31
CA GLU A 69 -7.32 -4.17 -14.44
C GLU A 69 -7.84 -5.60 -14.16
N THR A 70 -7.00 -6.43 -13.58
CA THR A 70 -7.35 -7.82 -13.24
C THR A 70 -8.44 -7.90 -12.17
N LEU A 71 -8.34 -7.07 -11.11
CA LEU A 71 -9.26 -7.15 -9.97
C LEU A 71 -10.57 -6.40 -10.18
N PHE A 72 -10.54 -5.30 -10.91
CA PHE A 72 -11.66 -4.36 -11.00
C PHE A 72 -12.07 -4.04 -12.44
N GLY A 73 -11.46 -4.68 -13.42
CA GLY A 73 -11.71 -4.44 -14.85
C GLY A 73 -11.35 -2.99 -15.25
N THR A 74 -11.96 -2.53 -16.33
CA THR A 74 -11.73 -1.18 -16.88
C THR A 74 -12.48 -0.07 -16.14
N SER A 75 -13.05 -0.35 -14.97
CA SER A 75 -13.86 0.63 -14.23
C SER A 75 -13.01 1.73 -13.61
N LYS A 76 -12.98 2.89 -14.25
CA LYS A 76 -12.33 4.10 -13.75
C LYS A 76 -12.83 4.56 -12.37
N GLY A 77 -13.97 4.05 -11.91
CA GLY A 77 -14.54 4.38 -10.60
C GLY A 77 -13.66 3.92 -9.44
N TYR A 78 -13.11 2.73 -9.51
CA TYR A 78 -12.20 2.20 -8.47
C TYR A 78 -10.94 3.06 -8.32
N LEU A 79 -10.29 3.42 -9.43
CA LEU A 79 -9.10 4.27 -9.40
C LEU A 79 -9.39 5.64 -8.79
N LYS A 80 -10.52 6.28 -9.15
CA LYS A 80 -10.93 7.56 -8.55
C LYS A 80 -11.09 7.45 -7.03
N ILE A 81 -11.70 6.36 -6.53
CA ILE A 81 -11.88 6.14 -5.09
C ILE A 81 -10.52 5.98 -4.40
N ILE A 82 -9.66 5.14 -4.95
CA ILE A 82 -8.33 4.86 -4.40
C ILE A 82 -7.47 6.13 -4.37
N GLU A 83 -7.46 6.92 -5.44
CA GLU A 83 -6.72 8.19 -5.51
C GLU A 83 -7.24 9.21 -4.49
N ALA A 84 -8.56 9.32 -4.34
CA ALA A 84 -9.15 10.20 -3.35
C ALA A 84 -8.77 9.77 -1.91
N LEU A 85 -8.78 8.46 -1.63
CA LEU A 85 -8.38 7.91 -0.34
C LEU A 85 -6.87 8.07 -0.07
N ALA A 86 -6.03 7.95 -1.09
CA ALA A 86 -4.59 8.16 -0.96
C ALA A 86 -4.24 9.61 -0.59
N ALA A 87 -5.04 10.58 -1.03
CA ALA A 87 -4.83 12.00 -0.73
C ALA A 87 -5.14 12.36 0.74
N LYS A 88 -5.92 11.55 1.46
CA LYS A 88 -6.33 11.84 2.85
C LYS A 88 -6.00 10.70 3.80
N LYS A 89 -4.90 10.83 4.54
CA LYS A 89 -4.37 9.82 5.47
C LYS A 89 -5.40 9.31 6.49
N SER A 90 -6.27 10.19 7.00
CA SER A 90 -7.32 9.84 7.96
C SER A 90 -8.49 9.08 7.36
N GLY A 91 -8.48 8.88 6.03
CA GLY A 91 -9.60 8.30 5.30
C GLY A 91 -10.71 9.29 4.98
N LEU A 92 -11.71 8.82 4.26
CA LEU A 92 -12.85 9.59 3.80
C LEU A 92 -14.16 8.87 4.17
N THR A 93 -15.16 9.65 4.52
CA THR A 93 -16.55 9.17 4.57
C THR A 93 -17.12 8.98 3.16
N ARG A 94 -18.19 8.21 3.02
CA ARG A 94 -18.89 8.05 1.72
C ARG A 94 -19.24 9.39 1.08
N LYS A 95 -19.71 10.36 1.87
CA LYS A 95 -20.06 11.70 1.37
C LYS A 95 -18.83 12.44 0.81
N GLU A 96 -17.70 12.36 1.50
CA GLU A 96 -16.44 12.98 1.04
C GLU A 96 -15.92 12.30 -0.22
N ILE A 97 -16.02 10.96 -0.33
CA ILE A 97 -15.67 10.21 -1.55
C ILE A 97 -16.48 10.73 -2.73
N ILE A 98 -17.83 10.79 -2.58
CA ILE A 98 -18.71 11.32 -3.63
C ILE A 98 -18.31 12.75 -4.02
N HIS A 99 -18.08 13.60 -3.04
CA HIS A 99 -17.68 14.99 -3.29
C HIS A 99 -16.38 15.11 -4.08
N GLN A 100 -15.37 14.29 -3.73
CA GLN A 100 -14.05 14.34 -4.38
C GLN A 100 -14.02 13.66 -5.74
N THR A 101 -14.69 12.51 -5.87
CA THR A 101 -14.64 11.69 -7.09
C THR A 101 -15.68 12.07 -8.12
N LYS A 102 -16.72 12.78 -7.71
CA LYS A 102 -17.93 13.08 -8.52
C LYS A 102 -18.66 11.82 -9.00
N LEU A 103 -18.50 10.71 -8.28
CA LEU A 103 -19.26 9.50 -8.52
C LEU A 103 -20.68 9.68 -7.96
N GLU A 104 -21.65 9.00 -8.59
CA GLU A 104 -23.04 9.01 -8.13
C GLU A 104 -23.21 8.22 -6.84
N ASP A 105 -24.12 8.68 -5.97
CA ASP A 105 -24.51 7.98 -4.76
C ASP A 105 -25.54 6.88 -5.06
N ASN A 106 -25.07 5.75 -5.56
CA ASN A 106 -25.91 4.64 -6.02
C ASN A 106 -25.39 3.27 -5.56
N GLY A 107 -26.05 2.19 -6.02
CA GLY A 107 -25.67 0.81 -5.73
C GLY A 107 -24.29 0.44 -6.24
N LEU A 108 -23.86 0.97 -7.39
CA LEU A 108 -22.54 0.72 -7.95
C LEU A 108 -21.40 1.22 -7.04
N LEU A 109 -21.54 2.42 -6.48
CA LEU A 109 -20.59 2.94 -5.51
C LEU A 109 -20.54 2.06 -4.24
N THR A 110 -21.71 1.56 -3.79
CA THR A 110 -21.76 0.64 -2.65
C THR A 110 -21.01 -0.66 -2.93
N GLU A 111 -21.20 -1.21 -4.12
CA GLU A 111 -20.49 -2.42 -4.56
C GLU A 111 -18.97 -2.17 -4.67
N MET A 112 -18.56 -1.07 -5.28
CA MET A 112 -17.13 -0.72 -5.39
C MET A 112 -16.48 -0.61 -4.01
N LEU A 113 -17.09 0.09 -3.05
CA LEU A 113 -16.58 0.22 -1.70
C LEU A 113 -16.54 -1.13 -0.96
N LYS A 114 -17.52 -1.98 -1.18
CA LYS A 114 -17.55 -3.35 -0.65
C LYS A 114 -16.40 -4.17 -1.22
N ASN A 115 -16.22 -4.20 -2.53
CA ASN A 115 -15.17 -4.96 -3.20
C ASN A 115 -13.77 -4.52 -2.74
N LEU A 116 -13.52 -3.21 -2.64
CA LEU A 116 -12.26 -2.67 -2.11
C LEU A 116 -11.99 -3.07 -0.67
N LYS A 117 -13.02 -3.16 0.16
CA LYS A 117 -12.92 -3.63 1.54
C LYS A 117 -12.66 -5.14 1.60
N ASP A 118 -13.40 -5.93 0.83
CA ASP A 118 -13.32 -7.40 0.83
C ASP A 118 -11.97 -7.87 0.29
N SER A 119 -11.41 -7.17 -0.71
CA SER A 119 -10.06 -7.37 -1.24
C SER A 119 -8.94 -6.74 -0.38
N ARG A 120 -9.27 -6.12 0.76
CA ARG A 120 -8.35 -5.49 1.72
C ARG A 120 -7.54 -4.30 1.20
N PHE A 121 -7.90 -3.73 0.06
CA PHE A 121 -7.31 -2.46 -0.37
C PHE A 121 -7.68 -1.31 0.56
N VAL A 122 -8.90 -1.37 1.10
CA VAL A 122 -9.47 -0.34 1.95
C VAL A 122 -9.93 -0.95 3.27
N ARG A 123 -9.62 -0.27 4.35
CA ARG A 123 -10.17 -0.53 5.68
C ARG A 123 -11.36 0.38 5.90
N ALA A 124 -12.43 -0.17 6.48
CA ALA A 124 -13.59 0.59 6.90
C ALA A 124 -13.77 0.48 8.41
N TYR A 125 -13.95 1.59 9.09
CA TYR A 125 -14.17 1.66 10.54
C TYR A 125 -15.18 2.74 10.90
N ASN A 126 -15.85 2.55 12.03
CA ASN A 126 -16.77 3.54 12.55
C ASN A 126 -16.01 4.60 13.36
N THR A 127 -16.39 5.85 13.21
CA THR A 127 -15.84 6.92 14.06
C THR A 127 -16.37 6.74 15.48
N PHE A 128 -15.47 6.79 16.47
CA PHE A 128 -15.85 6.65 17.88
C PHE A 128 -16.94 7.66 18.27
N GLY A 129 -18.00 7.20 18.90
CA GLY A 129 -19.13 8.05 19.34
C GLY A 129 -20.20 8.34 18.27
N TYR A 130 -20.02 7.91 17.04
CA TYR A 130 -21.00 8.04 15.96
C TYR A 130 -21.38 6.64 15.47
N GLY A 131 -22.67 6.29 15.49
CA GLY A 131 -23.19 4.99 15.04
C GLY A 131 -22.85 4.68 13.56
N GLU A 132 -23.41 3.59 13.03
CA GLU A 132 -23.11 3.03 11.69
C GLU A 132 -23.17 4.02 10.50
N LYS A 133 -23.75 5.21 10.68
CA LYS A 133 -23.92 6.23 9.63
C LYS A 133 -22.64 6.94 9.22
N ASN A 134 -21.53 6.81 9.98
CA ASN A 134 -20.26 7.51 9.71
C ASN A 134 -19.09 6.55 9.53
N ILE A 135 -19.21 5.63 8.58
CA ILE A 135 -18.12 4.76 8.18
C ILE A 135 -17.07 5.61 7.46
N VAL A 136 -15.82 5.50 7.93
CA VAL A 136 -14.63 6.07 7.31
C VAL A 136 -13.90 4.96 6.56
N TYR A 137 -13.60 5.22 5.30
CA TYR A 137 -12.81 4.35 4.43
C TYR A 137 -11.38 4.88 4.36
N GLN A 138 -10.42 4.05 4.64
CA GLN A 138 -8.99 4.39 4.61
C GLN A 138 -8.25 3.42 3.70
N LEU A 139 -7.42 3.94 2.79
CA LEU A 139 -6.52 3.11 1.99
C LEU A 139 -5.51 2.42 2.90
N SER A 140 -5.37 1.11 2.79
CA SER A 140 -4.53 0.28 3.65
C SER A 140 -3.61 -0.67 2.86
N ASP A 141 -3.75 -0.76 1.55
CA ASP A 141 -2.86 -1.56 0.72
C ASP A 141 -1.49 -0.89 0.57
N TYR A 142 -0.45 -1.60 1.01
CA TYR A 142 0.92 -1.08 1.07
C TYR A 142 1.48 -0.76 -0.31
N PHE A 143 1.33 -1.70 -1.26
CA PHE A 143 1.82 -1.53 -2.62
C PHE A 143 1.16 -0.32 -3.31
N THR A 144 -0.16 -0.18 -3.19
CA THR A 144 -0.91 0.95 -3.75
C THR A 144 -0.45 2.28 -3.15
N LEU A 145 -0.26 2.36 -1.82
CA LEU A 145 0.25 3.56 -1.15
C LEU A 145 1.65 3.95 -1.64
N PHE A 146 2.52 2.95 -1.82
CA PHE A 146 3.87 3.17 -2.35
C PHE A 146 3.83 3.64 -3.79
N TYR A 147 3.10 2.93 -4.66
CA TYR A 147 2.97 3.26 -6.08
C TYR A 147 2.45 4.68 -6.31
N LEU A 148 1.32 5.03 -5.69
CA LEU A 148 0.71 6.35 -5.85
C LEU A 148 1.61 7.49 -5.36
N ARG A 149 2.44 7.21 -4.36
CA ARG A 149 3.35 8.21 -3.80
C ARG A 149 4.62 8.40 -4.61
N PHE A 150 5.22 7.33 -5.13
CA PHE A 150 6.57 7.36 -5.68
C PHE A 150 6.69 7.01 -7.15
N MET A 151 5.73 6.29 -7.72
CA MET A 151 5.82 5.82 -9.10
C MET A 151 4.86 6.53 -10.03
N LYS A 152 3.63 6.81 -9.59
CA LYS A 152 2.59 7.40 -10.43
C LYS A 152 3.05 8.70 -11.09
N GLY A 153 2.91 8.76 -12.43
CA GLY A 153 3.21 9.96 -13.25
C GLY A 153 4.69 10.25 -13.46
N LYS A 154 5.61 9.38 -13.05
CA LYS A 154 7.05 9.51 -13.32
C LYS A 154 7.37 8.92 -14.69
N GLN A 155 7.74 9.77 -15.66
CA GLN A 155 8.02 9.34 -17.04
C GLN A 155 9.43 8.77 -17.23
N ASN A 156 10.42 9.18 -16.44
CA ASN A 156 11.78 8.66 -16.45
C ASN A 156 12.33 8.66 -15.03
N PRO A 157 12.00 7.64 -14.22
CA PRO A 157 12.56 7.54 -12.89
C PRO A 157 14.06 7.23 -12.97
N ASP A 158 14.81 7.82 -12.05
CA ASP A 158 16.16 7.39 -11.75
C ASP A 158 16.15 5.91 -11.33
N GLU A 159 16.96 5.06 -12.00
CA GLU A 159 17.05 3.62 -11.68
C GLU A 159 17.48 3.35 -10.22
N HIS A 160 18.12 4.33 -9.59
CA HIS A 160 18.54 4.34 -8.19
C HIS A 160 17.69 5.30 -7.35
N PHE A 161 16.48 5.56 -7.78
CA PHE A 161 15.59 6.54 -7.14
C PHE A 161 15.44 6.29 -5.64
N TRP A 162 15.20 5.06 -5.23
CA TRP A 162 14.98 4.75 -3.82
C TRP A 162 16.25 4.90 -2.99
N THR A 163 17.39 4.49 -3.54
CA THR A 163 18.71 4.68 -2.93
C THR A 163 19.06 6.16 -2.78
N HIS A 164 18.77 6.99 -3.79
CA HIS A 164 19.05 8.43 -3.75
C HIS A 164 18.01 9.24 -2.92
N TYR A 165 16.88 8.63 -2.57
CA TYR A 165 15.75 9.31 -1.96
C TYR A 165 15.70 9.18 -0.42
N LEU A 166 16.79 8.75 0.22
CA LEU A 166 16.83 8.39 1.65
C LEU A 166 16.38 9.53 2.58
N ASP A 167 16.90 10.73 2.37
CA ASP A 167 16.67 11.89 3.25
C ASP A 167 15.49 12.76 2.81
N ASN A 168 14.61 12.25 1.93
CA ASN A 168 13.52 13.05 1.42
C ASN A 168 12.34 13.12 2.41
N PRO A 169 11.82 14.32 2.73
CA PRO A 169 10.68 14.49 3.63
C PRO A 169 9.42 13.70 3.19
N ALA A 170 9.24 13.49 1.88
CA ALA A 170 8.12 12.70 1.38
C ALA A 170 8.25 11.22 1.74
N LYS A 171 9.49 10.66 1.76
CA LYS A 171 9.75 9.30 2.24
C LYS A 171 9.45 9.18 3.73
N SER A 172 9.94 10.10 4.53
CA SER A 172 9.67 10.12 5.98
C SER A 172 8.18 10.22 6.30
N SER A 173 7.46 11.09 5.58
CA SER A 173 6.00 11.25 5.74
C SER A 173 5.23 9.98 5.35
N TRP A 174 5.62 9.32 4.25
CA TRP A 174 5.05 8.04 3.83
C TRP A 174 5.36 6.93 4.82
N ALA A 175 6.61 6.82 5.27
CA ALA A 175 7.03 5.81 6.23
C ALA A 175 6.26 5.90 7.55
N GLY A 176 6.11 7.10 8.11
CA GLY A 176 5.31 7.30 9.33
C GLY A 176 3.84 6.90 9.15
N GLN A 177 3.22 7.28 8.02
CA GLN A 177 1.83 6.89 7.71
C GLN A 177 1.68 5.37 7.57
N THR A 178 2.59 4.75 6.82
CA THR A 178 2.51 3.34 6.49
C THR A 178 2.84 2.47 7.71
N PHE A 179 3.79 2.91 8.54
CA PHE A 179 4.09 2.26 9.81
C PHE A 179 2.91 2.26 10.79
N GLU A 180 2.12 3.33 10.81
CA GLU A 180 0.86 3.35 11.58
C GLU A 180 -0.11 2.27 11.10
N ILE A 181 -0.18 2.00 9.79
CA ILE A 181 -0.99 0.91 9.24
C ILE A 181 -0.43 -0.45 9.69
N VAL A 182 0.90 -0.64 9.65
CA VAL A 182 1.55 -1.86 10.17
C VAL A 182 1.18 -2.11 11.62
N CYS A 183 1.25 -1.10 12.48
CA CYS A 183 0.87 -1.21 13.89
C CYS A 183 -0.60 -1.62 14.06
N LYS A 184 -1.51 -1.04 13.27
CA LYS A 184 -2.95 -1.38 13.28
C LYS A 184 -3.20 -2.82 12.82
N ASP A 185 -2.50 -3.28 11.79
CA ASP A 185 -2.63 -4.64 11.27
C ASP A 185 -2.12 -5.70 12.27
N HIS A 186 -1.16 -5.32 13.11
CA HIS A 186 -0.51 -6.20 14.08
C HIS A 186 -0.88 -5.88 15.54
N ILE A 187 -2.00 -5.17 15.75
CA ILE A 187 -2.39 -4.70 17.09
C ILE A 187 -2.54 -5.84 18.12
N ALA A 188 -2.98 -7.02 17.67
CA ALA A 188 -3.10 -8.18 18.53
C ALA A 188 -1.73 -8.68 19.03
N GLN A 189 -0.72 -8.65 18.18
CA GLN A 189 0.67 -9.01 18.52
C GLN A 189 1.29 -7.97 19.44
N VAL A 190 1.08 -6.67 19.14
CA VAL A 190 1.55 -5.57 19.98
C VAL A 190 0.97 -5.68 21.39
N LYS A 191 -0.35 -5.92 21.52
CA LYS A 191 -1.02 -6.09 22.83
C LYS A 191 -0.53 -7.28 23.64
N LYS A 192 0.01 -8.32 22.99
CA LYS A 192 0.58 -9.47 23.68
C LYS A 192 2.00 -9.23 24.20
N ALA A 193 2.69 -8.24 23.63
CA ALA A 193 4.08 -7.91 23.96
C ALA A 193 4.20 -6.85 25.08
N ILE A 194 3.08 -6.23 25.47
CA ILE A 194 2.96 -5.26 26.56
C ILE A 194 2.37 -5.96 27.79
#